data_ae2123847870459c6c7eb3c4129dccd4
#
_entry.id   ae2123847870459c6c7eb3c4129dccd4
#
_cell.length_a   1.000
_cell.length_b   1.000
_cell.length_c   1.000
_cell.angle_alpha   90.00
_cell.angle_beta   90.00
_cell.angle_gamma   90.00
#
_symmetry.space_group_name_H-M   'P 1'
#
loop_
_entity.id
_entity.type
_entity.pdbx_description
1 polymer ?
#
loop_
_entity_poly.entity_id
_entity_poly.type
_entity_poly.pdbx_seq_one_letter_code
_entity_poly.pdbx_strand_id
1 'polypeptide(L)'
;MRKKIPIIISGVLIFLTLCFFTIFLVCVNQAKNIVRLINEKNYEGLENACEAVLFIDKIPTFSLIANALVEINVWTPLQTACINNDIEAVAILLKHGADPNKTPPFQLPWYAPIQIAASNGNVDIMAILIENGADVELHGHNALIKLTKDARWYINESIPLESYKAGYSLLEQHGMSASHPSFDERPLLCESALLSDIEVTKFLIEEKEIPANICDSDGRTALHFACLSGYSDPSKEYIQYLIDRGIDPARKDSFGKTAYDYAIEDGHTEIADLLKCTSQQ
;
A
#
# COMPACT_ATOMS: atom_id res chain seq x y z
N MET A 1 -31.23 -42.64 32.35
CA MET A 1 -31.48 -41.39 31.57
C MET A 1 -30.27 -40.54 31.15
N ARG A 2 -29.02 -40.96 31.38
CA ARG A 2 -27.81 -40.14 31.15
C ARG A 2 -27.08 -40.32 29.79
N LYS A 3 -27.51 -41.19 28.86
CA LYS A 3 -26.82 -41.48 27.59
C LYS A 3 -27.39 -40.81 26.35
N LYS A 4 -28.56 -40.13 26.41
CA LYS A 4 -29.16 -39.48 25.22
C LYS A 4 -28.72 -38.05 24.97
N ILE A 5 -28.23 -37.32 25.97
CA ILE A 5 -27.82 -35.92 25.85
C ILE A 5 -26.58 -35.72 24.94
N PRO A 6 -25.50 -36.54 25.06
CA PRO A 6 -24.33 -36.35 24.20
C PRO A 6 -24.56 -36.65 22.71
N ILE A 7 -25.53 -37.53 22.38
CA ILE A 7 -25.87 -37.85 20.97
C ILE A 7 -26.65 -36.70 20.32
N ILE A 8 -27.54 -36.06 21.08
CA ILE A 8 -28.33 -34.90 20.60
C ILE A 8 -27.41 -33.71 20.39
N ILE A 9 -26.47 -33.44 21.31
CA ILE A 9 -25.48 -32.36 21.17
C ILE A 9 -24.56 -32.62 19.98
N SER A 10 -24.12 -33.84 19.77
CA SER A 10 -23.30 -34.26 18.64
C SER A 10 -24.07 -34.10 17.32
N GLY A 11 -25.34 -34.46 17.23
CA GLY A 11 -26.18 -34.30 16.05
C GLY A 11 -26.45 -32.84 15.70
N VAL A 12 -26.70 -32.00 16.69
CA VAL A 12 -26.87 -30.55 16.52
C VAL A 12 -25.55 -29.91 16.05
N LEU A 13 -24.42 -30.30 16.62
CA LEU A 13 -23.10 -29.78 16.23
C LEU A 13 -22.78 -30.15 14.77
N ILE A 14 -23.03 -31.40 14.36
CA ILE A 14 -22.84 -31.85 12.97
C ILE A 14 -23.77 -31.10 12.03
N PHE A 15 -25.02 -30.88 12.39
CA PHE A 15 -25.97 -30.13 11.57
C PHE A 15 -25.51 -28.66 11.42
N LEU A 16 -25.08 -28.01 12.49
CA LEU A 16 -24.55 -26.65 12.45
C LEU A 16 -23.28 -26.55 11.60
N THR A 17 -22.37 -27.53 11.68
CA THR A 17 -21.17 -27.56 10.84
C THR A 17 -21.49 -27.77 9.37
N LEU A 18 -22.48 -28.61 9.04
CA LEU A 18 -22.94 -28.80 7.66
C LEU A 18 -23.64 -27.55 7.11
N CYS A 19 -24.51 -26.91 7.88
CA CYS A 19 -25.11 -25.64 7.49
C CYS A 19 -24.06 -24.55 7.27
N PHE A 20 -23.09 -24.48 8.14
CA PHE A 20 -21.97 -23.54 8.03
C PHE A 20 -21.15 -23.80 6.76
N PHE A 21 -20.83 -25.06 6.46
CA PHE A 21 -20.07 -25.44 5.27
C PHE A 21 -20.85 -25.17 3.97
N THR A 22 -22.17 -25.40 3.94
CA THR A 22 -23.00 -25.09 2.76
C THR A 22 -23.07 -23.58 2.51
N ILE A 23 -23.30 -22.77 3.55
CA ILE A 23 -23.30 -21.32 3.45
C ILE A 23 -21.95 -20.83 2.95
N PHE A 24 -20.86 -21.36 3.48
CA PHE A 24 -19.50 -21.06 3.08
C PHE A 24 -19.27 -21.33 1.58
N LEU A 25 -19.66 -22.52 1.06
CA LEU A 25 -19.53 -22.85 -0.36
C LEU A 25 -20.33 -21.90 -1.26
N VAL A 26 -21.52 -21.51 -0.84
CA VAL A 26 -22.34 -20.53 -1.57
C VAL A 26 -21.61 -19.20 -1.68
N CYS A 27 -21.03 -18.73 -0.61
CA CYS A 27 -20.32 -17.44 -0.61
C CYS A 27 -19.04 -17.45 -1.44
N VAL A 28 -18.26 -18.53 -1.37
CA VAL A 28 -17.08 -18.70 -2.24
C VAL A 28 -17.48 -18.66 -3.73
N ASN A 29 -18.59 -19.33 -4.08
CA ASN A 29 -19.06 -19.32 -5.46
C ASN A 29 -19.58 -17.93 -5.89
N GLN A 30 -20.24 -17.21 -4.99
CA GLN A 30 -20.68 -15.84 -5.26
C GLN A 30 -19.50 -14.89 -5.44
N ALA A 31 -18.47 -14.96 -4.56
CA ALA A 31 -17.26 -14.15 -4.70
C ALA A 31 -16.54 -14.43 -6.04
N LYS A 32 -16.42 -15.71 -6.43
CA LYS A 32 -15.84 -16.10 -7.73
C LYS A 32 -16.67 -15.55 -8.90
N ASN A 33 -18.00 -15.56 -8.79
CA ASN A 33 -18.87 -15.01 -9.82
C ASN A 33 -18.69 -13.49 -9.95
N ILE A 34 -18.63 -12.76 -8.83
CA ILE A 34 -18.38 -11.32 -8.82
C ILE A 34 -17.05 -11.00 -9.49
N VAL A 35 -15.97 -11.70 -9.12
CA VAL A 35 -14.64 -11.51 -9.73
C VAL A 35 -14.68 -11.80 -11.23
N ARG A 36 -15.40 -12.85 -11.66
CA ARG A 36 -15.59 -13.16 -13.09
C ARG A 36 -16.27 -12.00 -13.80
N LEU A 37 -17.37 -11.47 -13.25
CA LEU A 37 -18.15 -10.37 -13.85
C LEU A 37 -17.30 -9.07 -13.95
N ILE A 38 -16.45 -8.79 -12.96
CA ILE A 38 -15.48 -7.69 -13.02
C ILE A 38 -14.52 -7.91 -14.21
N ASN A 39 -13.92 -9.09 -14.32
CA ASN A 39 -12.96 -9.38 -15.39
C ASN A 39 -13.60 -9.34 -16.79
N GLU A 40 -14.88 -9.71 -16.89
CA GLU A 40 -15.67 -9.65 -18.12
C GLU A 40 -16.25 -8.24 -18.41
N LYS A 41 -16.08 -7.28 -17.49
CA LYS A 41 -16.69 -5.94 -17.53
C LYS A 41 -18.20 -5.97 -17.72
N ASN A 42 -18.85 -6.97 -17.11
CA ASN A 42 -20.30 -7.13 -17.14
C ASN A 42 -20.93 -6.40 -15.94
N TYR A 43 -21.09 -5.10 -16.05
CA TYR A 43 -21.54 -4.23 -14.94
C TYR A 43 -23.00 -4.45 -14.56
N GLU A 44 -23.89 -4.75 -15.52
CA GLU A 44 -25.28 -5.12 -15.22
C GLU A 44 -25.35 -6.43 -14.44
N GLY A 45 -24.58 -7.43 -14.86
CA GLY A 45 -24.46 -8.69 -14.14
C GLY A 45 -23.83 -8.50 -12.75
N LEU A 46 -22.86 -7.59 -12.62
CA LEU A 46 -22.20 -7.25 -11.35
C LEU A 46 -23.19 -6.58 -10.38
N GLU A 47 -23.97 -5.59 -10.84
CA GLU A 47 -25.00 -4.92 -10.04
C GLU A 47 -26.01 -5.93 -9.49
N ASN A 48 -26.57 -6.78 -10.37
CA ASN A 48 -27.52 -7.83 -9.97
C ASN A 48 -26.92 -8.85 -8.99
N ALA A 49 -25.64 -9.22 -9.18
CA ALA A 49 -24.95 -10.14 -8.28
C ALA A 49 -24.72 -9.52 -6.91
N CYS A 50 -24.35 -8.24 -6.86
CA CYS A 50 -24.13 -7.51 -5.60
C CYS A 50 -25.46 -7.31 -4.84
N GLU A 51 -26.58 -7.04 -5.51
CA GLU A 51 -27.91 -6.95 -4.87
C GLU A 51 -28.31 -8.25 -4.18
N ALA A 52 -27.97 -9.40 -4.78
CA ALA A 52 -28.26 -10.72 -4.22
C ALA A 52 -27.39 -11.05 -2.98
N VAL A 53 -26.28 -10.32 -2.76
CA VAL A 53 -25.24 -10.64 -1.78
C VAL A 53 -25.29 -9.74 -0.53
N LEU A 54 -26.27 -8.87 -0.38
CA LEU A 54 -26.44 -7.85 0.68
C LEU A 54 -26.13 -8.29 2.13
N PHE A 55 -25.83 -9.56 2.39
CA PHE A 55 -25.60 -10.10 3.73
C PHE A 55 -24.16 -10.57 4.02
N ILE A 56 -23.29 -10.67 3.03
CA ILE A 56 -22.02 -11.42 3.21
C ILE A 56 -20.96 -10.61 3.93
N ASP A 57 -20.84 -9.33 3.65
CA ASP A 57 -19.85 -8.48 4.31
C ASP A 57 -20.20 -8.08 5.76
N LYS A 58 -21.48 -8.28 6.17
CA LYS A 58 -21.95 -7.95 7.53
C LYS A 58 -21.80 -9.08 8.53
N ILE A 59 -21.37 -10.28 8.13
CA ILE A 59 -21.16 -11.40 9.05
C ILE A 59 -19.66 -11.47 9.41
N PRO A 60 -19.25 -11.02 10.61
CA PRO A 60 -17.83 -10.97 11.03
C PRO A 60 -17.11 -12.32 10.95
N THR A 61 -17.84 -13.43 11.18
CA THR A 61 -17.32 -14.80 11.10
C THR A 61 -17.05 -15.25 9.68
N PHE A 62 -17.69 -14.65 8.69
CA PHE A 62 -17.51 -14.98 7.28
C PHE A 62 -16.20 -14.43 6.72
N SER A 63 -15.80 -13.26 7.15
CA SER A 63 -14.50 -12.67 6.85
C SER A 63 -13.34 -13.60 7.25
N LEU A 64 -13.43 -14.22 8.42
CA LEU A 64 -12.39 -15.13 8.92
C LEU A 64 -12.30 -16.44 8.11
N ILE A 65 -13.41 -16.95 7.59
CA ILE A 65 -13.46 -18.25 6.90
C ILE A 65 -13.21 -18.09 5.40
N ALA A 66 -13.76 -17.06 4.78
CA ALA A 66 -13.36 -16.68 3.41
C ALA A 66 -11.86 -16.42 3.33
N ASN A 67 -11.28 -15.91 4.41
CA ASN A 67 -9.85 -15.66 4.53
C ASN A 67 -9.03 -16.92 4.85
N ALA A 68 -9.55 -17.89 5.60
CA ALA A 68 -8.83 -19.11 6.02
C ALA A 68 -8.73 -20.18 4.91
N LEU A 69 -9.60 -20.15 3.90
CA LEU A 69 -9.58 -21.10 2.76
C LEU A 69 -8.98 -20.52 1.49
N VAL A 70 -8.56 -19.28 1.52
CA VAL A 70 -7.87 -18.60 0.43
C VAL A 70 -6.36 -18.71 0.63
N GLU A 71 -5.84 -19.93 0.75
CA GLU A 71 -4.40 -20.22 0.66
C GLU A 71 -3.83 -19.95 -0.74
N ILE A 72 -4.62 -19.40 -1.68
CA ILE A 72 -4.17 -19.13 -3.04
C ILE A 72 -4.62 -17.73 -3.41
N ASN A 73 -3.74 -16.72 -3.27
CA ASN A 73 -3.78 -15.41 -3.96
C ASN A 73 -5.18 -14.87 -4.29
N VAL A 74 -6.10 -14.71 -3.32
CA VAL A 74 -7.43 -14.21 -3.63
C VAL A 74 -7.60 -12.82 -3.06
N TRP A 75 -7.52 -11.87 -3.96
CA TRP A 75 -7.95 -10.51 -3.75
C TRP A 75 -9.45 -10.45 -3.46
N THR A 76 -9.89 -9.55 -2.63
CA THR A 76 -11.33 -9.25 -2.50
C THR A 76 -11.87 -8.75 -3.86
N PRO A 77 -13.19 -8.83 -4.12
CA PRO A 77 -13.76 -8.23 -5.32
C PRO A 77 -13.36 -6.76 -5.52
N LEU A 78 -13.37 -5.96 -4.45
CA LEU A 78 -12.98 -4.56 -4.51
C LEU A 78 -11.48 -4.40 -4.86
N GLN A 79 -10.61 -5.20 -4.26
CA GLN A 79 -9.20 -5.19 -4.63
C GLN A 79 -8.98 -5.62 -6.09
N THR A 80 -9.72 -6.63 -6.56
CA THR A 80 -9.66 -7.05 -7.97
C THR A 80 -10.08 -5.92 -8.92
N ALA A 81 -11.14 -5.18 -8.58
CA ALA A 81 -11.55 -4.01 -9.35
C ALA A 81 -10.48 -2.91 -9.35
N CYS A 82 -9.83 -2.66 -8.21
CA CYS A 82 -8.71 -1.73 -8.11
C CYS A 82 -7.50 -2.20 -8.94
N ILE A 83 -7.14 -3.49 -8.91
CA ILE A 83 -6.04 -4.07 -9.70
C ILE A 83 -6.34 -3.89 -11.20
N ASN A 84 -7.57 -4.13 -11.62
CA ASN A 84 -7.99 -3.99 -13.02
C ASN A 84 -8.17 -2.53 -13.45
N ASN A 85 -7.98 -1.57 -12.52
CA ASN A 85 -8.18 -0.15 -12.78
C ASN A 85 -9.60 0.19 -13.25
N ASP A 86 -10.61 -0.56 -12.75
CA ASP A 86 -12.00 -0.52 -13.18
C ASP A 86 -12.84 0.34 -12.24
N ILE A 87 -12.94 1.64 -12.59
CA ILE A 87 -13.65 2.66 -11.81
C ILE A 87 -15.12 2.30 -11.62
N GLU A 88 -15.77 1.77 -12.65
CA GLU A 88 -17.20 1.44 -12.62
C GLU A 88 -17.47 0.26 -11.67
N ALA A 89 -16.65 -0.79 -11.75
CA ALA A 89 -16.74 -1.91 -10.82
C ALA A 89 -16.47 -1.48 -9.36
N VAL A 90 -15.48 -0.60 -9.13
CA VAL A 90 -15.20 -0.02 -7.79
C VAL A 90 -16.43 0.70 -7.25
N ALA A 91 -17.04 1.58 -8.05
CA ALA A 91 -18.23 2.34 -7.64
C ALA A 91 -19.42 1.43 -7.30
N ILE A 92 -19.68 0.42 -8.13
CA ILE A 92 -20.75 -0.56 -7.89
C ILE A 92 -20.51 -1.31 -6.57
N LEU A 93 -19.30 -1.83 -6.36
CA LEU A 93 -18.98 -2.60 -5.16
C LEU A 93 -19.12 -1.78 -3.88
N LEU A 94 -18.62 -0.53 -3.89
CA LEU A 94 -18.73 0.39 -2.75
C LEU A 94 -20.19 0.77 -2.46
N LYS A 95 -20.98 1.06 -3.50
CA LYS A 95 -22.43 1.31 -3.39
C LYS A 95 -23.16 0.15 -2.68
N HIS A 96 -22.72 -1.09 -2.90
CA HIS A 96 -23.27 -2.28 -2.27
C HIS A 96 -22.59 -2.69 -0.96
N GLY A 97 -21.77 -1.79 -0.38
CA GLY A 97 -21.23 -1.91 0.97
C GLY A 97 -19.93 -2.71 1.08
N ALA A 98 -19.16 -2.82 -0.01
CA ALA A 98 -17.80 -3.33 0.09
C ALA A 98 -16.96 -2.45 1.04
N ASP A 99 -16.17 -3.07 1.90
CA ASP A 99 -15.32 -2.37 2.87
C ASP A 99 -14.05 -1.83 2.17
N PRO A 100 -13.88 -0.50 2.06
CA PRO A 100 -12.71 0.11 1.41
C PRO A 100 -11.41 -0.08 2.18
N ASN A 101 -11.48 -0.54 3.45
CA ASN A 101 -10.31 -0.75 4.32
C ASN A 101 -9.91 -2.21 4.44
N LYS A 102 -10.64 -3.12 3.80
CA LYS A 102 -10.41 -4.54 3.96
C LYS A 102 -9.08 -4.97 3.36
N THR A 103 -8.22 -5.48 4.21
CA THR A 103 -6.96 -6.11 3.83
C THR A 103 -7.06 -7.62 3.96
N PRO A 104 -6.38 -8.42 3.13
CA PRO A 104 -6.32 -9.87 3.29
C PRO A 104 -5.63 -10.23 4.61
N PRO A 105 -6.14 -11.22 5.37
CA PRO A 105 -5.68 -11.51 6.75
C PRO A 105 -4.26 -12.08 6.85
N PHE A 106 -3.71 -12.61 5.77
CA PHE A 106 -2.37 -13.19 5.71
C PHE A 106 -1.40 -12.40 4.83
N GLN A 107 -1.87 -11.30 4.23
CA GLN A 107 -1.01 -10.40 3.47
C GLN A 107 -0.70 -9.19 4.35
N LEU A 108 0.54 -8.72 4.22
CA LEU A 108 1.03 -7.54 4.92
C LEU A 108 0.06 -6.35 4.73
N PRO A 109 0.02 -5.38 5.63
CA PRO A 109 -0.91 -4.23 5.59
C PRO A 109 -0.78 -3.33 4.35
N TRP A 110 0.04 -3.75 3.37
CA TRP A 110 0.40 -3.04 2.14
C TRP A 110 -0.61 -3.20 0.98
N TYR A 111 -1.75 -3.85 1.18
CA TYR A 111 -2.70 -4.17 0.12
C TYR A 111 -4.13 -3.68 0.40
N ALA A 112 -4.28 -2.57 1.13
CA ALA A 112 -5.56 -1.90 1.20
C ALA A 112 -5.98 -1.42 -0.21
N PRO A 113 -7.27 -1.39 -0.55
CA PRO A 113 -7.75 -0.95 -1.87
C PRO A 113 -7.15 0.37 -2.35
N ILE A 114 -7.01 1.36 -1.44
CA ILE A 114 -6.41 2.66 -1.77
C ILE A 114 -4.92 2.55 -2.15
N GLN A 115 -4.17 1.63 -1.54
CA GLN A 115 -2.76 1.39 -1.86
C GLN A 115 -2.60 0.70 -3.22
N ILE A 116 -3.54 -0.18 -3.58
CA ILE A 116 -3.61 -0.81 -4.90
C ILE A 116 -3.92 0.23 -5.98
N ALA A 117 -4.92 1.10 -5.74
CA ALA A 117 -5.24 2.19 -6.64
C ALA A 117 -4.05 3.13 -6.85
N ALA A 118 -3.32 3.44 -5.77
CA ALA A 118 -2.10 4.24 -5.80
C ALA A 118 -0.99 3.56 -6.61
N SER A 119 -0.78 2.24 -6.46
CA SER A 119 0.24 1.51 -7.24
C SER A 119 -0.03 1.50 -8.74
N ASN A 120 -1.28 1.72 -9.15
CA ASN A 120 -1.69 1.91 -10.54
C ASN A 120 -1.68 3.39 -10.98
N GLY A 121 -1.33 4.32 -10.10
CA GLY A 121 -1.39 5.75 -10.37
C GLY A 121 -2.81 6.30 -10.54
N ASN A 122 -3.83 5.55 -10.13
CA ASN A 122 -5.23 5.94 -10.33
C ASN A 122 -5.78 6.76 -9.17
N VAL A 123 -5.61 8.07 -9.27
CA VAL A 123 -6.07 9.03 -8.26
C VAL A 123 -7.60 9.10 -8.19
N ASP A 124 -8.31 8.85 -9.30
CA ASP A 124 -9.77 8.87 -9.32
C ASP A 124 -10.34 7.71 -8.48
N ILE A 125 -9.77 6.52 -8.59
CA ILE A 125 -10.16 5.40 -7.71
C ILE A 125 -9.82 5.71 -6.26
N MET A 126 -8.65 6.32 -5.98
CA MET A 126 -8.30 6.75 -4.62
C MET A 126 -9.35 7.71 -4.07
N ALA A 127 -9.81 8.70 -4.85
CA ALA A 127 -10.86 9.64 -4.44
C ALA A 127 -12.17 8.92 -4.11
N ILE A 128 -12.63 8.04 -4.99
CA ILE A 128 -13.86 7.26 -4.77
C ILE A 128 -13.76 6.41 -3.48
N LEU A 129 -12.61 5.78 -3.24
CA LEU A 129 -12.39 4.99 -2.01
C LEU A 129 -12.45 5.86 -0.76
N ILE A 130 -11.84 7.06 -0.79
CA ILE A 130 -11.85 8.01 0.34
C ILE A 130 -13.27 8.52 0.61
N GLU A 131 -14.02 8.90 -0.43
CA GLU A 131 -15.42 9.33 -0.32
C GLU A 131 -16.32 8.24 0.30
N ASN A 132 -15.94 6.95 0.15
CA ASN A 132 -16.64 5.81 0.72
C ASN A 132 -15.99 5.29 2.02
N GLY A 133 -15.14 6.07 2.67
CA GLY A 133 -14.63 5.80 4.02
C GLY A 133 -13.31 5.03 4.06
N ALA A 134 -12.48 5.10 3.02
CA ALA A 134 -11.10 4.62 3.12
C ALA A 134 -10.33 5.42 4.19
N ASP A 135 -9.64 4.72 5.08
CA ASP A 135 -8.88 5.30 6.18
C ASP A 135 -7.56 5.90 5.67
N VAL A 136 -7.55 7.21 5.51
CA VAL A 136 -6.39 7.96 5.02
C VAL A 136 -5.29 8.04 6.09
N GLU A 137 -5.63 8.08 7.38
CA GLU A 137 -4.64 8.12 8.45
C GLU A 137 -3.85 6.81 8.50
N LEU A 138 -4.53 5.68 8.34
CA LEU A 138 -3.91 4.36 8.39
C LEU A 138 -3.18 3.98 7.11
N HIS A 139 -3.72 4.35 5.94
CA HIS A 139 -3.26 3.83 4.65
C HIS A 139 -2.64 4.88 3.72
N GLY A 140 -2.89 6.17 3.95
CA GLY A 140 -2.53 7.25 3.02
C GLY A 140 -1.03 7.39 2.79
N HIS A 141 -0.22 7.31 3.84
CA HIS A 141 1.23 7.39 3.71
C HIS A 141 1.78 6.27 2.81
N ASN A 142 1.36 5.03 3.06
CA ASN A 142 1.77 3.89 2.24
C ASN A 142 1.21 3.97 0.80
N ALA A 143 0.04 4.60 0.60
CA ALA A 143 -0.47 4.87 -0.73
C ALA A 143 0.45 5.84 -1.50
N LEU A 144 0.99 6.88 -0.84
CA LEU A 144 1.97 7.78 -1.48
C LEU A 144 3.27 7.06 -1.85
N ILE A 145 3.75 6.16 -0.99
CA ILE A 145 4.94 5.34 -1.34
C ILE A 145 4.65 4.51 -2.60
N LYS A 146 3.45 3.99 -2.75
CA LYS A 146 3.06 3.23 -3.95
C LYS A 146 2.94 4.09 -5.20
N LEU A 147 2.69 5.39 -5.08
CA LEU A 147 2.71 6.34 -6.19
C LEU A 147 4.13 6.73 -6.65
N THR A 148 5.17 6.40 -5.90
CA THR A 148 6.55 6.62 -6.35
C THR A 148 6.98 5.60 -7.40
N LYS A 149 8.07 5.88 -8.13
CA LYS A 149 8.53 5.09 -9.30
C LYS A 149 8.72 3.59 -9.04
N ASP A 150 8.82 3.16 -7.78
CA ASP A 150 9.13 1.77 -7.45
C ASP A 150 7.92 0.90 -7.11
N ALA A 151 6.72 1.39 -7.31
CA ALA A 151 5.53 0.52 -7.43
C ALA A 151 5.69 -0.52 -8.56
N ARG A 152 6.85 -0.54 -9.24
CA ARG A 152 7.26 -1.33 -10.40
C ARG A 152 7.33 -2.85 -10.22
N TRP A 153 7.19 -3.39 -9.03
CA TRP A 153 7.23 -4.85 -8.87
C TRP A 153 6.14 -5.57 -9.65
N TYR A 154 5.10 -4.84 -10.09
CA TYR A 154 3.96 -5.41 -10.80
C TYR A 154 3.58 -4.71 -12.12
N ILE A 155 4.06 -3.49 -12.40
CA ILE A 155 3.65 -2.73 -13.57
C ILE A 155 4.88 -2.11 -14.23
N ASN A 156 5.11 -2.41 -15.52
CA ASN A 156 6.26 -1.96 -16.31
C ASN A 156 6.24 -0.47 -16.69
N GLU A 157 5.35 0.34 -16.13
CA GLU A 157 5.18 1.75 -16.48
C GLU A 157 5.44 2.67 -15.29
N SER A 158 6.21 3.73 -15.49
CA SER A 158 6.45 4.76 -14.48
C SER A 158 5.19 5.59 -14.27
N ILE A 159 4.75 5.71 -13.01
CA ILE A 159 3.66 6.61 -12.64
C ILE A 159 4.14 8.05 -12.87
N PRO A 160 3.35 8.90 -13.58
CA PRO A 160 3.70 10.29 -13.81
C PRO A 160 3.79 11.07 -12.49
N LEU A 161 4.72 12.04 -12.39
CA LEU A 161 4.83 12.94 -11.24
C LEU A 161 3.51 13.66 -10.93
N GLU A 162 2.72 14.00 -11.95
CA GLU A 162 1.42 14.64 -11.77
C GLU A 162 0.43 13.76 -10.98
N SER A 163 0.45 12.44 -11.21
CA SER A 163 -0.38 11.51 -10.40
C SER A 163 0.09 11.47 -8.95
N TYR A 164 1.41 11.54 -8.70
CA TYR A 164 1.94 11.65 -7.35
C TYR A 164 1.47 12.95 -6.67
N LYS A 165 1.61 14.09 -7.35
CA LYS A 165 1.18 15.41 -6.84
C LYS A 165 -0.32 15.44 -6.56
N ALA A 166 -1.12 14.90 -7.47
CA ALA A 166 -2.58 14.82 -7.30
C ALA A 166 -2.96 13.92 -6.13
N GLY A 167 -2.35 12.74 -6.03
CA GLY A 167 -2.56 11.81 -4.92
C GLY A 167 -2.13 12.38 -3.56
N TYR A 168 -0.99 13.08 -3.53
CA TYR A 168 -0.52 13.79 -2.34
C TYR A 168 -1.56 14.84 -1.89
N SER A 169 -1.99 15.70 -2.83
CA SER A 169 -2.96 16.76 -2.53
C SER A 169 -4.30 16.19 -2.07
N LEU A 170 -4.76 15.11 -2.68
CA LEU A 170 -5.98 14.41 -2.29
C LEU A 170 -5.89 13.89 -0.85
N LEU A 171 -4.81 13.19 -0.51
CA LEU A 171 -4.61 12.61 0.82
C LEU A 171 -4.42 13.69 1.90
N GLU A 172 -3.70 14.77 1.57
CA GLU A 172 -3.51 15.94 2.46
C GLU A 172 -4.84 16.62 2.78
N GLN A 173 -5.73 16.82 1.79
CA GLN A 173 -7.06 17.37 1.97
C GLN A 173 -7.95 16.53 2.89
N HIS A 174 -7.68 15.22 2.96
CA HIS A 174 -8.41 14.28 3.80
C HIS A 174 -7.66 13.89 5.09
N GLY A 175 -6.74 14.75 5.54
CA GLY A 175 -6.13 14.68 6.88
C GLY A 175 -4.79 13.96 6.96
N MET A 176 -4.21 13.51 5.84
CA MET A 176 -2.84 12.98 5.88
C MET A 176 -1.85 14.10 6.24
N SER A 177 -0.98 13.83 7.20
CA SER A 177 0.14 14.71 7.52
C SER A 177 1.42 14.23 6.84
N ALA A 178 2.12 15.13 6.14
CA ALA A 178 3.41 14.84 5.51
C ALA A 178 4.51 14.43 6.52
N SER A 179 4.34 14.83 7.78
CA SER A 179 5.24 14.47 8.89
C SER A 179 4.88 13.15 9.56
N HIS A 180 3.75 12.51 9.18
CA HIS A 180 3.42 11.20 9.72
C HIS A 180 4.35 10.16 9.10
N PRO A 181 5.09 9.38 9.90
CA PRO A 181 5.95 8.34 9.36
C PRO A 181 5.13 7.22 8.74
N SER A 182 5.73 6.49 7.79
CA SER A 182 5.19 5.24 7.27
C SER A 182 5.06 4.18 8.37
N PHE A 183 4.47 3.04 8.06
CA PHE A 183 4.45 1.87 8.95
C PHE A 183 5.87 1.47 9.42
N ASP A 184 6.89 1.73 8.59
CA ASP A 184 8.31 1.51 8.91
C ASP A 184 8.97 2.74 9.56
N GLU A 185 8.18 3.71 10.04
CA GLU A 185 8.66 4.96 10.67
C GLU A 185 9.59 5.79 9.77
N ARG A 186 9.54 5.60 8.45
CA ARG A 186 10.34 6.34 7.48
C ARG A 186 9.58 7.56 6.92
N PRO A 187 10.20 8.76 6.91
CA PRO A 187 9.66 9.92 6.22
C PRO A 187 9.56 9.71 4.71
N LEU A 188 8.56 10.32 4.05
CA LEU A 188 8.39 10.26 2.57
C LEU A 188 9.65 10.69 1.81
N LEU A 189 10.40 11.64 2.34
CA LEU A 189 11.66 12.10 1.75
C LEU A 189 12.72 10.99 1.75
N CYS A 190 12.79 10.20 2.80
CA CYS A 190 13.70 9.06 2.88
C CYS A 190 13.29 7.94 1.93
N GLU A 191 11.98 7.72 1.75
CA GLU A 191 11.48 6.76 0.76
C GLU A 191 11.78 7.19 -0.67
N SER A 192 11.56 8.46 -1.03
CA SER A 192 11.91 8.97 -2.36
C SER A 192 13.41 8.88 -2.63
N ALA A 193 14.23 9.03 -1.58
CA ALA A 193 15.68 8.91 -1.68
C ALA A 193 16.14 7.45 -1.87
N LEU A 194 15.54 6.50 -1.19
CA LEU A 194 15.79 5.08 -1.37
C LEU A 194 15.55 4.64 -2.83
N LEU A 195 14.59 5.29 -3.50
CA LEU A 195 14.22 5.03 -4.88
C LEU A 195 14.99 5.90 -5.90
N SER A 196 15.85 6.81 -5.43
CA SER A 196 16.53 7.83 -6.25
C SER A 196 15.57 8.64 -7.13
N ASP A 197 14.32 8.86 -6.64
CA ASP A 197 13.33 9.64 -7.36
C ASP A 197 13.52 11.14 -7.15
N ILE A 198 14.34 11.75 -8.00
CA ILE A 198 14.71 13.17 -7.90
C ILE A 198 13.50 14.09 -8.06
N GLU A 199 12.50 13.72 -8.86
CA GLU A 199 11.33 14.58 -9.12
C GLU A 199 10.42 14.63 -7.92
N VAL A 200 10.12 13.47 -7.32
CA VAL A 200 9.36 13.39 -6.06
C VAL A 200 10.15 14.06 -4.93
N THR A 201 11.46 13.82 -4.85
CA THR A 201 12.33 14.47 -3.85
C THR A 201 12.26 15.99 -3.95
N LYS A 202 12.37 16.56 -5.18
CA LYS A 202 12.23 18.01 -5.42
C LYS A 202 10.86 18.53 -4.99
N PHE A 203 9.79 17.84 -5.39
CA PHE A 203 8.44 18.20 -5.01
C PHE A 203 8.28 18.27 -3.47
N LEU A 204 8.79 17.27 -2.75
CA LEU A 204 8.70 17.23 -1.29
C LEU A 204 9.48 18.37 -0.62
N ILE A 205 10.69 18.68 -1.11
CA ILE A 205 11.53 19.72 -0.52
C ILE A 205 11.10 21.13 -0.95
N GLU A 206 10.83 21.33 -2.25
CA GLU A 206 10.67 22.68 -2.82
C GLU A 206 9.21 23.17 -2.82
N GLU A 207 8.25 22.26 -3.05
CA GLU A 207 6.84 22.63 -3.10
C GLU A 207 6.10 22.36 -1.78
N LYS A 208 6.50 21.30 -1.04
CA LYS A 208 5.89 20.92 0.25
C LYS A 208 6.71 21.36 1.45
N GLU A 209 7.85 21.99 1.23
CA GLU A 209 8.73 22.56 2.27
C GLU A 209 9.12 21.56 3.36
N ILE A 210 9.20 20.26 3.01
CA ILE A 210 9.64 19.24 3.96
C ILE A 210 11.12 19.47 4.28
N PRO A 211 11.50 19.53 5.57
CA PRO A 211 12.88 19.75 5.94
C PRO A 211 13.80 18.66 5.37
N ALA A 212 14.82 19.08 4.60
CA ALA A 212 15.75 18.13 3.97
C ALA A 212 16.47 17.23 4.99
N ASN A 213 16.74 17.74 6.20
CA ASN A 213 17.40 17.01 7.28
C ASN A 213 16.48 16.11 8.12
N ILE A 214 15.24 15.89 7.69
CA ILE A 214 14.35 14.92 8.34
C ILE A 214 15.02 13.54 8.32
N CYS A 215 14.84 12.77 9.39
CA CYS A 215 15.41 11.44 9.52
C CYS A 215 14.38 10.46 10.09
N ASP A 216 14.64 9.17 9.89
CA ASP A 216 13.88 8.09 10.52
C ASP A 216 14.23 7.94 12.02
N SER A 217 13.64 6.94 12.67
CA SER A 217 13.88 6.61 14.09
C SER A 217 15.34 6.21 14.39
N ASP A 218 16.07 5.74 13.38
CA ASP A 218 17.49 5.41 13.48
C ASP A 218 18.43 6.60 13.19
N GLY A 219 17.88 7.78 12.92
CA GLY A 219 18.64 8.98 12.59
C GLY A 219 19.14 9.02 11.14
N ARG A 220 18.71 8.09 10.28
CA ARG A 220 19.10 8.05 8.87
C ARG A 220 18.34 9.12 8.07
N THR A 221 19.07 9.93 7.35
CA THR A 221 18.54 10.97 6.45
C THR A 221 18.32 10.42 5.03
N ALA A 222 17.71 11.23 4.18
CA ALA A 222 17.56 10.92 2.75
C ALA A 222 18.90 10.55 2.10
N LEU A 223 20.02 11.17 2.54
CA LEU A 223 21.34 10.87 1.99
C LEU A 223 21.83 9.46 2.35
N HIS A 224 21.54 8.97 3.57
CA HIS A 224 21.83 7.58 3.94
C HIS A 224 21.03 6.60 3.09
N PHE A 225 19.73 6.88 2.90
CA PHE A 225 18.85 6.03 2.10
C PHE A 225 19.23 6.03 0.62
N ALA A 226 19.65 7.16 0.05
CA ALA A 226 20.12 7.22 -1.31
C ALA A 226 21.38 6.37 -1.58
N CYS A 227 22.17 6.11 -0.53
CA CYS A 227 23.37 5.28 -0.61
C CYS A 227 23.14 3.80 -0.26
N LEU A 228 21.94 3.44 0.24
CA LEU A 228 21.56 2.05 0.47
C LEU A 228 21.20 1.38 -0.87
N SER A 229 21.95 0.36 -1.25
CA SER A 229 21.64 -0.41 -2.46
C SER A 229 20.45 -1.34 -2.24
N GLY A 230 19.79 -1.64 -3.33
CA GLY A 230 18.72 -2.63 -3.38
C GLY A 230 17.61 -2.26 -4.35
N TYR A 231 17.45 -0.99 -4.67
CA TYR A 231 16.36 -0.53 -5.53
C TYR A 231 16.82 0.28 -6.74
N SER A 232 17.85 1.12 -6.61
CA SER A 232 18.39 1.90 -7.72
C SER A 232 19.82 2.38 -7.43
N ASP A 233 20.65 2.48 -8.47
CA ASP A 233 21.97 3.10 -8.35
C ASP A 233 21.79 4.62 -8.25
N PRO A 234 22.26 5.28 -7.18
CA PRO A 234 22.14 6.73 -7.06
C PRO A 234 23.03 7.45 -8.06
N SER A 235 22.49 8.46 -8.76
CA SER A 235 23.33 9.32 -9.61
C SER A 235 24.11 10.34 -8.77
N LYS A 236 25.27 10.78 -9.28
CA LYS A 236 26.06 11.84 -8.62
C LYS A 236 25.25 13.14 -8.51
N GLU A 237 24.45 13.44 -9.53
CA GLU A 237 23.59 14.62 -9.57
C GLU A 237 22.54 14.56 -8.47
N TYR A 238 21.99 13.38 -8.17
CA TYR A 238 21.01 13.20 -7.10
C TYR A 238 21.65 13.40 -5.72
N ILE A 239 22.81 12.79 -5.48
CA ILE A 239 23.55 12.95 -4.23
C ILE A 239 23.98 14.42 -4.03
N GLN A 240 24.48 15.08 -5.09
CA GLN A 240 24.84 16.50 -5.03
C GLN A 240 23.63 17.37 -4.71
N TYR A 241 22.47 17.09 -5.35
CA TYR A 241 21.23 17.80 -5.05
C TYR A 241 20.86 17.73 -3.56
N LEU A 242 20.92 16.54 -2.95
CA LEU A 242 20.62 16.36 -1.53
C LEU A 242 21.59 17.17 -0.61
N ILE A 243 22.87 17.17 -0.96
CA ILE A 243 23.90 17.96 -0.24
C ILE A 243 23.63 19.46 -0.38
N ASP A 244 23.33 19.94 -1.60
CA ASP A 244 23.03 21.36 -1.90
C ASP A 244 21.78 21.85 -1.14
N ARG A 245 20.87 20.93 -0.75
CA ARG A 245 19.71 21.23 0.12
C ARG A 245 20.06 21.23 1.61
N GLY A 246 21.32 21.05 1.96
CA GLY A 246 21.84 21.20 3.33
C GLY A 246 21.79 19.92 4.16
N ILE A 247 21.71 18.75 3.54
CA ILE A 247 21.89 17.49 4.26
C ILE A 247 23.39 17.32 4.55
N ASP A 248 23.72 17.18 5.83
CA ASP A 248 25.10 16.99 6.25
C ASP A 248 25.62 15.58 5.85
N PRO A 249 26.62 15.47 4.95
CA PRO A 249 27.15 14.18 4.54
C PRO A 249 27.96 13.48 5.63
N ALA A 250 28.39 14.19 6.68
CA ALA A 250 29.12 13.65 7.81
C ALA A 250 28.22 13.19 8.95
N ARG A 251 26.89 13.41 8.84
CA ARG A 251 25.94 12.98 9.86
C ARG A 251 25.98 11.47 10.03
N LYS A 252 26.01 11.03 11.28
CA LYS A 252 25.98 9.61 11.65
C LYS A 252 24.57 9.22 12.11
N ASP A 253 24.17 8.04 11.71
CA ASP A 253 22.97 7.37 12.24
C ASP A 253 23.21 6.74 13.63
N SER A 254 22.22 6.04 14.18
CA SER A 254 22.30 5.36 15.47
C SER A 254 23.30 4.19 15.49
N PHE A 255 23.73 3.70 14.34
CA PHE A 255 24.75 2.65 14.19
C PHE A 255 26.16 3.25 14.06
N GLY A 256 26.29 4.59 14.09
CA GLY A 256 27.54 5.32 13.91
C GLY A 256 28.01 5.41 12.46
N LYS A 257 27.17 5.04 11.50
CA LYS A 257 27.46 5.06 10.06
C LYS A 257 27.06 6.39 9.44
N THR A 258 27.84 6.83 8.46
CA THR A 258 27.54 7.94 7.56
C THR A 258 27.00 7.42 6.22
N ALA A 259 26.48 8.31 5.37
CA ALA A 259 26.11 7.96 3.99
C ALA A 259 27.32 7.40 3.19
N TYR A 260 28.54 7.89 3.49
CA TYR A 260 29.77 7.34 2.92
C TYR A 260 29.95 5.85 3.24
N ASP A 261 29.73 5.46 4.51
CA ASP A 261 29.91 4.07 4.96
C ASP A 261 28.94 3.13 4.22
N TYR A 262 27.69 3.56 4.02
CA TYR A 262 26.70 2.83 3.22
C TYR A 262 27.12 2.72 1.75
N ALA A 263 27.58 3.82 1.14
CA ALA A 263 28.06 3.80 -0.24
C ALA A 263 29.23 2.82 -0.46
N ILE A 264 30.14 2.71 0.53
CA ILE A 264 31.25 1.74 0.47
C ILE A 264 30.76 0.31 0.62
N GLU A 265 29.87 0.05 1.59
CA GLU A 265 29.31 -1.30 1.84
C GLU A 265 28.58 -1.84 0.62
N ASP A 266 27.87 -0.97 -0.10
CA ASP A 266 27.07 -1.33 -1.27
C ASP A 266 27.83 -1.23 -2.61
N GLY A 267 29.11 -0.83 -2.53
CA GLY A 267 30.00 -0.83 -3.70
C GLY A 267 29.85 0.38 -4.63
N HIS A 268 29.15 1.43 -4.20
CA HIS A 268 28.98 2.69 -4.93
C HIS A 268 30.23 3.59 -4.80
N THR A 269 31.37 3.15 -5.37
CA THR A 269 32.67 3.78 -5.20
C THR A 269 32.71 5.24 -5.65
N GLU A 270 32.05 5.57 -6.78
CA GLU A 270 31.99 6.94 -7.30
C GLU A 270 31.21 7.90 -6.38
N ILE A 271 30.17 7.40 -5.72
CA ILE A 271 29.40 8.16 -4.74
C ILE A 271 30.20 8.33 -3.46
N ALA A 272 30.90 7.28 -3.01
CA ALA A 272 31.77 7.36 -1.86
C ALA A 272 32.88 8.43 -2.05
N ASP A 273 33.50 8.46 -3.24
CA ASP A 273 34.51 9.50 -3.56
C ASP A 273 33.91 10.91 -3.53
N LEU A 274 32.69 11.11 -4.05
CA LEU A 274 31.97 12.38 -3.98
C LEU A 274 31.73 12.81 -2.53
N LEU A 275 31.19 11.91 -1.70
CA LEU A 275 30.88 12.17 -0.28
C LEU A 275 32.15 12.49 0.53
N LYS A 276 33.27 11.84 0.23
CA LYS A 276 34.55 12.09 0.89
C LYS A 276 35.09 13.49 0.58
N CYS A 277 34.95 13.95 -0.65
CA CYS A 277 35.38 15.29 -1.05
C CYS A 277 34.54 16.39 -0.38
N THR A 278 33.23 16.17 -0.24
CA THR A 278 32.31 17.16 0.37
C THR A 278 32.42 17.24 1.89
N SER A 279 32.80 16.15 2.57
CA SER A 279 33.00 16.13 4.03
C SER A 279 34.28 16.85 4.52
N GLN A 280 35.15 17.31 3.60
CA GLN A 280 36.39 17.98 3.89
C GLN A 280 36.34 19.51 3.67
N GLN A 281 35.20 20.03 3.23
CA GLN A 281 34.93 21.46 3.08
C GLN A 281 34.13 21.99 4.25
#